data_cd1e77dd73b4491d23522624f5f9d97f
#
_entry.id   cd1e77dd73b4491d23522624f5f9d97f
#
_cell.length_a   1.000
_cell.length_b   1.000
_cell.length_c   1.000
_cell.angle_alpha   90.00
_cell.angle_beta   90.00
_cell.angle_gamma   90.00
#
_symmetry.space_group_name_H-M   'P 1'
#
loop_
_entity.id
_entity.type
_entity.pdbx_description
1 polymer ?
#
loop_
_entity_poly.entity_id
_entity_poly.type
_entity_poly.pdbx_seq_one_letter_code
_entity_poly.pdbx_strand_id
1 'polypeptide(L)'
;MADEDITLDSDLPERDPNTTDMFGSPEPAPAPPAAESAAYTVIARKYRPRTFEDLFGQEAMVRTLRNAFTAGRIAHAFMLTGVRGVGKTTTARLLARALNYESDTIHGPTLDLSQDGRHCRAIVEGRHMDVLELDAASRTGVGDMRELLDGVRYAPVEARYKVYIIDEVHMLSTGAFNALLKTLEEPPPH
;
A
#
# COMPACT_ATOMS: atom_id res chain seq x y z
N MET A 1 32.67 -47.43 -25.49
CA MET A 1 31.38 -47.87 -26.06
C MET A 1 30.64 -46.60 -26.37
N ALA A 2 30.40 -46.40 -27.64
CA ALA A 2 30.14 -45.13 -28.28
C ALA A 2 28.70 -44.62 -28.00
N ASP A 3 28.58 -43.37 -27.68
CA ASP A 3 27.35 -42.61 -27.76
C ASP A 3 27.12 -42.23 -29.21
N GLU A 4 26.05 -42.73 -29.79
CA GLU A 4 25.61 -42.36 -31.14
C GLU A 4 24.77 -41.05 -31.03
N ASP A 5 25.35 -39.99 -31.51
CA ASP A 5 24.77 -38.69 -31.75
C ASP A 5 23.78 -38.78 -32.93
N ILE A 6 22.49 -38.77 -32.68
CA ILE A 6 21.45 -38.75 -33.71
C ILE A 6 21.23 -37.29 -34.14
N THR A 7 21.95 -36.87 -35.15
CA THR A 7 21.65 -35.64 -35.90
C THR A 7 20.36 -35.83 -36.70
N LEU A 8 19.28 -35.18 -36.26
CA LEU A 8 18.06 -35.06 -37.06
C LEU A 8 18.35 -34.13 -38.26
N ASP A 9 18.45 -34.78 -39.42
CA ASP A 9 18.60 -34.19 -40.72
C ASP A 9 17.40 -33.27 -41.03
N SER A 10 17.66 -31.97 -41.29
CA SER A 10 16.69 -30.92 -41.59
C SER A 10 16.37 -30.85 -43.08
N ASP A 11 15.88 -31.93 -43.66
CA ASP A 11 15.33 -31.91 -45.03
C ASP A 11 13.78 -31.88 -44.99
N LEU A 12 13.25 -30.74 -44.62
CA LEU A 12 11.87 -30.39 -44.92
C LEU A 12 11.84 -29.78 -46.34
N PRO A 13 11.04 -30.38 -47.29
CA PRO A 13 10.95 -29.84 -48.62
C PRO A 13 10.47 -28.38 -48.61
N GLU A 14 11.14 -27.54 -49.39
CA GLU A 14 10.76 -26.15 -49.59
C GLU A 14 9.27 -26.04 -50.02
N ARG A 15 8.51 -25.21 -49.34
CA ARG A 15 7.10 -24.94 -49.67
C ARG A 15 7.01 -24.33 -51.06
N ASP A 16 6.24 -24.98 -51.93
CA ASP A 16 5.89 -24.45 -53.23
C ASP A 16 5.12 -23.11 -53.06
N PRO A 17 5.60 -21.98 -53.63
CA PRO A 17 4.97 -20.69 -53.48
C PRO A 17 3.57 -20.59 -54.09
N ASN A 18 3.09 -21.62 -54.76
CA ASN A 18 1.76 -21.67 -55.36
C ASN A 18 0.75 -22.55 -54.66
N THR A 19 1.07 -23.05 -53.46
CA THR A 19 0.15 -23.80 -52.63
C THR A 19 -0.71 -22.85 -51.80
N THR A 20 -1.89 -22.52 -52.27
CA THR A 20 -2.92 -21.78 -51.51
C THR A 20 -3.46 -22.66 -50.40
N ASP A 21 -3.33 -22.23 -49.15
CA ASP A 21 -3.94 -22.89 -47.99
C ASP A 21 -5.46 -22.97 -48.18
N MET A 22 -6.00 -24.15 -48.23
CA MET A 22 -7.42 -24.41 -48.45
C MET A 22 -8.29 -24.02 -47.22
N PHE A 23 -7.65 -23.66 -46.13
CA PHE A 23 -8.24 -23.02 -44.96
C PHE A 23 -7.57 -21.67 -44.78
N GLY A 24 -8.08 -20.65 -45.49
CA GLY A 24 -7.59 -19.29 -45.45
C GLY A 24 -7.44 -18.84 -43.98
N SER A 25 -6.21 -18.84 -43.50
CA SER A 25 -5.91 -18.14 -42.26
C SER A 25 -6.20 -16.66 -42.50
N PRO A 26 -7.11 -16.04 -41.73
CA PRO A 26 -7.33 -14.62 -41.87
C PRO A 26 -6.01 -13.89 -41.60
N GLU A 27 -5.59 -13.06 -42.57
CA GLU A 27 -4.51 -12.12 -42.38
C GLU A 27 -4.73 -11.39 -41.06
N PRO A 28 -3.75 -11.35 -40.12
CA PRO A 28 -3.93 -10.63 -38.87
C PRO A 28 -4.27 -9.19 -39.18
N ALA A 29 -5.50 -8.78 -38.87
CA ALA A 29 -5.92 -7.39 -38.99
C ALA A 29 -4.90 -6.52 -38.27
N PRO A 30 -4.50 -5.34 -38.88
CA PRO A 30 -3.58 -4.44 -38.23
C PRO A 30 -4.08 -4.16 -36.80
N ALA A 31 -3.23 -4.43 -35.81
CA ALA A 31 -3.54 -4.18 -34.42
C ALA A 31 -4.00 -2.72 -34.31
N PRO A 32 -5.14 -2.44 -33.69
CA PRO A 32 -5.55 -1.06 -33.47
C PRO A 32 -4.41 -0.36 -32.73
N PRO A 33 -4.12 0.93 -33.07
CA PRO A 33 -3.07 1.67 -32.39
C PRO A 33 -3.31 1.53 -30.89
N ALA A 34 -2.26 1.15 -30.14
CA ALA A 34 -2.32 1.06 -28.69
C ALA A 34 -2.80 2.41 -28.17
N ALA A 35 -4.12 2.55 -28.01
CA ALA A 35 -4.69 3.64 -27.26
C ALA A 35 -3.98 3.55 -25.90
N GLU A 36 -3.21 4.58 -25.56
CA GLU A 36 -2.72 4.78 -24.21
C GLU A 36 -3.90 4.54 -23.29
N SER A 37 -3.92 3.39 -22.63
CA SER A 37 -4.96 3.05 -21.68
C SER A 37 -4.81 4.06 -20.55
N ALA A 38 -5.54 5.16 -20.64
CA ALA A 38 -5.76 6.03 -19.49
C ALA A 38 -6.24 5.08 -18.39
N ALA A 39 -5.35 4.75 -17.46
CA ALA A 39 -5.59 3.76 -16.44
C ALA A 39 -6.90 4.13 -15.76
N TYR A 40 -7.94 3.30 -15.99
CA TYR A 40 -9.28 3.53 -15.43
C TYR A 40 -9.16 3.58 -13.92
N THR A 41 -9.15 4.79 -13.37
CA THR A 41 -9.08 4.99 -11.92
C THR A 41 -10.50 5.01 -11.39
N VAL A 42 -10.84 4.02 -10.57
CA VAL A 42 -12.12 3.95 -9.87
C VAL A 42 -12.39 5.29 -9.17
N ILE A 43 -13.60 5.86 -9.36
CA ILE A 43 -14.01 7.18 -8.84
C ILE A 43 -13.65 7.32 -7.34
N ALA A 44 -13.90 6.30 -6.52
CA ALA A 44 -13.56 6.29 -5.10
C ALA A 44 -12.06 6.46 -4.81
N ARG A 45 -11.18 6.09 -5.72
CA ARG A 45 -9.73 6.34 -5.61
C ARG A 45 -9.38 7.75 -6.08
N LYS A 46 -10.02 8.22 -7.16
CA LYS A 46 -9.76 9.56 -7.74
C LYS A 46 -10.07 10.68 -6.75
N TYR A 47 -11.17 10.54 -6.00
CA TYR A 47 -11.66 11.54 -5.04
C TYR A 47 -11.28 11.22 -3.58
N ARG A 48 -10.31 10.33 -3.35
CA ARG A 48 -9.85 10.07 -1.99
C ARG A 48 -9.16 11.33 -1.43
N PRO A 49 -9.55 11.79 -0.22
CA PRO A 49 -8.90 12.92 0.45
C PRO A 49 -7.37 12.78 0.47
N ARG A 50 -6.68 13.86 0.14
CA ARG A 50 -5.21 13.90 0.12
C ARG A 50 -4.64 14.75 1.24
N THR A 51 -5.47 15.62 1.83
CA THR A 51 -5.12 16.47 2.96
C THR A 51 -6.15 16.30 4.07
N PHE A 52 -5.87 16.83 5.25
CA PHE A 52 -6.83 16.80 6.35
C PHE A 52 -7.98 17.78 6.11
N GLU A 53 -7.77 18.83 5.33
CA GLU A 53 -8.78 19.81 4.93
C GLU A 53 -9.84 19.19 4.00
N ASP A 54 -9.49 18.14 3.28
CA ASP A 54 -10.42 17.41 2.40
C ASP A 54 -11.36 16.46 3.18
N LEU A 55 -11.19 16.32 4.50
CA LEU A 55 -12.01 15.45 5.35
C LEU A 55 -13.29 16.15 5.79
N PHE A 56 -14.37 16.03 5.03
CA PHE A 56 -15.65 16.61 5.35
C PHE A 56 -16.28 16.00 6.60
N GLY A 57 -16.80 16.84 7.49
CA GLY A 57 -17.50 16.43 8.72
C GLY A 57 -16.55 15.87 9.80
N GLN A 58 -15.23 16.07 9.68
CA GLN A 58 -14.22 15.60 10.62
C GLN A 58 -13.45 16.75 11.29
N GLU A 59 -14.00 17.96 11.27
CA GLU A 59 -13.31 19.19 11.72
C GLU A 59 -12.88 19.10 13.19
N ALA A 60 -13.70 18.47 14.05
CA ALA A 60 -13.38 18.29 15.48
C ALA A 60 -12.17 17.37 15.67
N MET A 61 -12.10 16.28 14.90
CA MET A 61 -10.96 15.36 14.91
C MET A 61 -9.70 16.05 14.38
N VAL A 62 -9.77 16.72 13.24
CA VAL A 62 -8.65 17.45 12.63
C VAL A 62 -8.12 18.51 13.59
N ARG A 63 -8.98 19.27 14.28
CA ARG A 63 -8.58 20.23 15.30
C ARG A 63 -7.84 19.58 16.47
N THR A 64 -8.32 18.42 16.94
CA THR A 64 -7.67 17.68 18.02
C THR A 64 -6.29 17.21 17.62
N LEU A 65 -6.15 16.66 16.42
CA LEU A 65 -4.86 16.26 15.86
C LEU A 65 -3.92 17.46 15.71
N ARG A 66 -4.40 18.58 15.17
CA ARG A 66 -3.62 19.81 15.03
C ARG A 66 -3.05 20.27 16.36
N ASN A 67 -3.85 20.28 17.41
CA ASN A 67 -3.39 20.64 18.75
C ASN A 67 -2.32 19.67 19.27
N ALA A 68 -2.49 18.37 19.06
CA ALA A 68 -1.51 17.35 19.48
C ALA A 68 -0.17 17.50 18.74
N PHE A 69 -0.21 17.72 17.43
CA PHE A 69 0.98 17.93 16.61
C PHE A 69 1.70 19.25 17.00
N THR A 70 0.98 20.34 17.16
CA THR A 70 1.54 21.63 17.58
C THR A 70 2.17 21.57 18.96
N ALA A 71 1.56 20.79 19.88
CA ALA A 71 2.09 20.63 21.24
C ALA A 71 3.22 19.59 21.33
N GLY A 72 3.58 18.90 20.23
CA GLY A 72 4.54 17.80 20.22
C GLY A 72 4.10 16.59 21.07
N ARG A 73 2.81 16.48 21.34
CA ARG A 73 2.21 15.40 22.16
C ARG A 73 1.40 14.45 21.28
N ILE A 74 2.10 13.76 20.40
CA ILE A 74 1.49 12.81 19.48
C ILE A 74 1.36 11.47 20.20
N ALA A 75 0.15 10.90 20.23
CA ALA A 75 -0.07 9.58 20.81
C ALA A 75 0.61 8.50 19.98
N HIS A 76 1.11 7.46 20.63
CA HIS A 76 1.70 6.29 19.95
C HIS A 76 0.67 5.39 19.28
N ALA A 77 -0.61 5.50 19.63
CA ALA A 77 -1.69 4.75 19.02
C ALA A 77 -2.95 5.61 18.84
N PHE A 78 -3.64 5.42 17.73
CA PHE A 78 -4.90 6.05 17.39
C PHE A 78 -5.94 4.97 17.07
N MET A 79 -7.10 5.03 17.69
CA MET A 79 -8.22 4.17 17.35
C MET A 79 -9.27 4.97 16.58
N LEU A 80 -9.45 4.63 15.30
CA LEU A 80 -10.43 5.26 14.42
C LEU A 80 -11.70 4.43 14.39
N THR A 81 -12.81 4.99 14.87
CA THR A 81 -14.12 4.32 14.93
C THR A 81 -15.12 5.02 14.03
N GLY A 82 -16.17 4.32 13.64
CA GLY A 82 -17.23 4.87 12.81
C GLY A 82 -17.73 3.88 11.76
N VAL A 83 -18.81 4.26 11.08
CA VAL A 83 -19.46 3.44 10.06
C VAL A 83 -18.53 3.17 8.87
N ARG A 84 -18.86 2.14 8.09
CA ARG A 84 -18.12 1.83 6.86
C ARG A 84 -18.22 3.01 5.87
N GLY A 85 -17.12 3.35 5.24
CA GLY A 85 -17.08 4.44 4.23
C GLY A 85 -16.83 5.84 4.81
N VAL A 86 -16.79 6.02 6.14
CA VAL A 86 -16.51 7.35 6.76
C VAL A 86 -15.07 7.84 6.55
N GLY A 87 -14.20 7.02 5.99
CA GLY A 87 -12.82 7.41 5.68
C GLY A 87 -11.76 6.97 6.68
N LYS A 88 -12.03 6.00 7.57
CA LYS A 88 -11.07 5.53 8.60
C LYS A 88 -9.68 5.21 8.02
N THR A 89 -9.61 4.33 7.02
CA THR A 89 -8.35 3.93 6.38
C THR A 89 -7.67 5.13 5.66
N THR A 90 -8.46 6.04 5.09
CA THR A 90 -7.94 7.28 4.49
C THR A 90 -7.29 8.16 5.55
N THR A 91 -7.96 8.37 6.67
CA THR A 91 -7.44 9.15 7.82
C THR A 91 -6.17 8.50 8.39
N ALA A 92 -6.13 7.17 8.52
CA ALA A 92 -4.93 6.46 8.97
C ALA A 92 -3.73 6.71 8.05
N ARG A 93 -3.92 6.67 6.73
CA ARG A 93 -2.86 6.98 5.77
C ARG A 93 -2.44 8.46 5.79
N LEU A 94 -3.38 9.38 6.01
CA LEU A 94 -3.05 10.80 6.21
C LEU A 94 -2.21 11.01 7.48
N LEU A 95 -2.53 10.30 8.57
CA LEU A 95 -1.72 10.32 9.80
C LEU A 95 -0.32 9.75 9.55
N ALA A 96 -0.19 8.64 8.84
CA ALA A 96 1.11 8.08 8.48
C ALA A 96 1.96 9.06 7.65
N ARG A 97 1.34 9.79 6.72
CA ARG A 97 2.00 10.86 5.97
C ARG A 97 2.42 12.02 6.85
N ALA A 98 1.56 12.45 7.76
CA ALA A 98 1.80 13.57 8.67
C ALA A 98 2.96 13.27 9.64
N LEU A 99 3.03 12.05 10.16
CA LEU A 99 4.10 11.59 11.05
C LEU A 99 5.46 11.52 10.34
N ASN A 100 5.46 11.03 9.11
CA ASN A 100 6.66 10.80 8.30
C ASN A 100 6.87 11.88 7.23
N TYR A 101 6.26 13.05 7.42
CA TYR A 101 6.42 14.14 6.47
C TYR A 101 7.86 14.66 6.50
N GLU A 102 8.42 14.79 5.32
CA GLU A 102 9.75 15.36 5.09
C GLU A 102 9.76 16.09 3.75
N SER A 103 10.22 17.33 3.76
CA SER A 103 10.46 18.15 2.58
C SER A 103 11.75 18.94 2.77
N ASP A 104 12.15 19.71 1.79
CA ASP A 104 13.35 20.56 1.87
C ASP A 104 13.26 21.61 2.99
N THR A 105 12.04 21.98 3.40
CA THR A 105 11.79 23.03 4.39
C THR A 105 11.24 22.51 5.73
N ILE A 106 10.60 21.36 5.73
CA ILE A 106 9.93 20.79 6.92
C ILE A 106 10.53 19.41 7.21
N HIS A 107 11.19 19.31 8.36
CA HIS A 107 11.86 18.08 8.82
C HIS A 107 11.20 17.54 10.10
N GLY A 108 9.87 17.52 10.17
CA GLY A 108 9.14 17.07 11.34
C GLY A 108 7.70 16.68 11.06
N PRO A 109 7.02 16.03 12.03
CA PRO A 109 5.62 15.72 11.92
C PRO A 109 4.80 16.99 11.68
N THR A 110 3.95 16.97 10.66
CA THR A 110 3.07 18.12 10.33
C THR A 110 1.75 17.63 9.76
N LEU A 111 0.67 18.37 10.03
CA LEU A 111 -0.63 18.17 9.38
C LEU A 111 -0.77 18.96 8.08
N ASP A 112 0.16 19.87 7.80
CA ASP A 112 0.20 20.56 6.52
C ASP A 112 0.77 19.61 5.45
N LEU A 113 -0.12 19.06 4.66
CA LEU A 113 0.16 18.14 3.56
C LEU A 113 -0.11 18.79 2.19
N SER A 114 -0.09 20.12 2.13
CA SER A 114 -0.37 20.90 0.90
C SER A 114 0.64 20.62 -0.21
N GLN A 115 1.85 20.23 0.15
CA GLN A 115 2.89 19.80 -0.77
C GLN A 115 3.20 18.31 -0.58
N ASP A 116 3.65 17.65 -1.63
CA ASP A 116 4.11 16.26 -1.52
C ASP A 116 5.51 16.22 -0.91
N GLY A 117 5.64 15.58 0.26
CA GLY A 117 6.92 15.25 0.86
C GLY A 117 7.51 13.97 0.29
N ARG A 118 8.78 13.70 0.65
CA ARG A 118 9.60 12.57 0.18
C ARG A 118 8.87 11.22 0.23
N HIS A 119 8.17 10.93 1.33
CA HIS A 119 7.51 9.65 1.57
C HIS A 119 6.04 9.63 1.15
N CYS A 120 5.45 10.80 0.84
CA CYS A 120 4.01 10.94 0.63
C CYS A 120 3.45 10.01 -0.44
N ARG A 121 4.10 9.93 -1.60
CA ARG A 121 3.64 9.11 -2.72
C ARG A 121 3.66 7.62 -2.38
N ALA A 122 4.75 7.12 -1.82
CA ALA A 122 4.88 5.71 -1.44
C ALA A 122 3.85 5.29 -0.38
N ILE A 123 3.55 6.18 0.58
CA ILE A 123 2.53 5.94 1.62
C ILE A 123 1.12 5.90 1.03
N VAL A 124 0.77 6.83 0.14
CA VAL A 124 -0.55 6.86 -0.53
C VAL A 124 -0.76 5.61 -1.38
N GLU A 125 0.28 5.13 -2.04
CA GLU A 125 0.25 3.93 -2.88
C GLU A 125 0.34 2.61 -2.06
N GLY A 126 0.56 2.70 -0.73
CA GLY A 126 0.67 1.53 0.15
C GLY A 126 1.95 0.71 -0.09
N ARG A 127 3.04 1.35 -0.51
CA ARG A 127 4.32 0.71 -0.87
C ARG A 127 5.49 1.13 0.02
N HIS A 128 5.24 1.91 1.05
CA HIS A 128 6.30 2.40 1.93
C HIS A 128 6.76 1.32 2.90
N MET A 129 8.08 1.12 3.03
CA MET A 129 8.65 0.05 3.85
C MET A 129 8.37 0.22 5.35
N ASP A 130 8.30 1.46 5.83
CA ASP A 130 8.05 1.78 7.23
C ASP A 130 6.57 2.07 7.54
N VAL A 131 5.66 1.93 6.55
CA VAL A 131 4.22 2.07 6.75
C VAL A 131 3.54 0.80 6.27
N LEU A 132 3.24 -0.08 7.24
CA LEU A 132 2.66 -1.38 6.96
C LEU A 132 1.15 -1.34 7.19
N GLU A 133 0.39 -1.77 6.18
CA GLU A 133 -1.06 -1.87 6.24
C GLU A 133 -1.46 -3.34 6.30
N LEU A 134 -2.22 -3.71 7.32
CA LEU A 134 -2.69 -5.05 7.59
C LEU A 134 -4.22 -5.03 7.67
N ASP A 135 -4.85 -5.93 6.94
CA ASP A 135 -6.28 -6.23 7.12
C ASP A 135 -6.44 -7.43 8.07
N ALA A 136 -6.96 -7.15 9.27
CA ALA A 136 -7.18 -8.18 10.28
C ALA A 136 -8.24 -9.21 9.89
N ALA A 137 -9.11 -8.91 8.93
CA ALA A 137 -10.06 -9.88 8.40
C ALA A 137 -9.36 -10.98 7.57
N SER A 138 -8.28 -10.63 6.90
CA SER A 138 -7.47 -11.57 6.09
C SER A 138 -6.38 -12.28 6.90
N ARG A 139 -5.91 -11.67 8.01
CA ARG A 139 -4.82 -12.15 8.85
C ARG A 139 -5.23 -12.15 10.32
N THR A 140 -6.06 -13.12 10.70
CA THR A 140 -6.63 -13.23 12.05
C THR A 140 -5.75 -14.00 13.02
N GLY A 141 -4.72 -14.69 12.53
CA GLY A 141 -3.89 -15.62 13.28
C GLY A 141 -2.97 -14.97 14.29
N VAL A 142 -2.73 -15.67 15.42
CA VAL A 142 -1.73 -15.26 16.42
C VAL A 142 -0.31 -15.25 15.82
N GLY A 143 -0.04 -16.15 14.86
CA GLY A 143 1.25 -16.23 14.16
C GLY A 143 1.55 -14.96 13.36
N ASP A 144 0.60 -14.55 12.53
CA ASP A 144 0.71 -13.34 11.69
C ASP A 144 0.94 -12.08 12.54
N MET A 145 0.21 -11.99 13.66
CA MET A 145 0.36 -10.86 14.57
C MET A 145 1.72 -10.86 15.28
N ARG A 146 2.24 -12.03 15.66
CA ARG A 146 3.58 -12.13 16.28
C ARG A 146 4.67 -11.71 15.31
N GLU A 147 4.60 -12.16 14.06
CA GLU A 147 5.55 -11.75 13.03
C GLU A 147 5.55 -10.23 12.84
N LEU A 148 4.36 -9.62 12.80
CA LEU A 148 4.23 -8.17 12.72
C LEU A 148 4.85 -7.49 13.95
N LEU A 149 4.55 -7.98 15.16
CA LEU A 149 5.05 -7.41 16.42
C LEU A 149 6.55 -7.61 16.61
N ASP A 150 7.13 -8.68 16.10
CA ASP A 150 8.58 -8.85 16.06
C ASP A 150 9.25 -7.77 15.20
N GLY A 151 8.57 -7.33 14.13
CA GLY A 151 8.99 -6.22 13.31
C GLY A 151 8.98 -4.86 14.02
N VAL A 152 8.14 -4.68 15.04
CA VAL A 152 8.01 -3.40 15.79
C VAL A 152 9.29 -3.05 16.58
N ARG A 153 10.08 -4.05 16.96
CA ARG A 153 11.32 -3.85 17.73
C ARG A 153 12.45 -3.20 16.93
N TYR A 154 12.34 -3.22 15.61
CA TYR A 154 13.37 -2.66 14.73
C TYR A 154 13.03 -1.23 14.35
N ALA A 155 14.06 -0.37 14.34
CA ALA A 155 13.94 1.00 13.90
C ALA A 155 13.42 1.11 12.45
N PRO A 156 12.79 2.24 12.07
CA PRO A 156 12.46 2.53 10.69
C PRO A 156 13.68 2.47 9.77
N VAL A 157 13.49 2.13 8.51
CA VAL A 157 14.56 2.01 7.51
C VAL A 157 14.90 3.37 6.92
N GLU A 158 13.89 4.16 6.55
CA GLU A 158 14.08 5.46 5.89
C GLU A 158 13.18 6.57 6.43
N ALA A 159 12.06 6.22 7.08
CA ALA A 159 11.13 7.20 7.64
C ALA A 159 11.48 7.54 9.10
N ARG A 160 10.77 8.49 9.69
CA ARG A 160 10.95 8.88 11.09
C ARG A 160 10.30 7.90 12.05
N TYR A 161 9.10 7.42 11.70
CA TYR A 161 8.31 6.49 12.49
C TYR A 161 7.94 5.28 11.66
N LYS A 162 7.96 4.12 12.31
CA LYS A 162 7.38 2.90 11.77
C LYS A 162 5.90 2.89 12.13
N VAL A 163 5.04 2.91 11.11
CA VAL A 163 3.59 3.05 11.28
C VAL A 163 2.89 1.76 10.87
N TYR A 164 2.07 1.23 11.75
CA TYR A 164 1.24 0.07 11.50
C TYR A 164 -0.22 0.49 11.40
N ILE A 165 -0.85 0.25 10.28
CA ILE A 165 -2.28 0.48 10.04
C ILE A 165 -2.95 -0.88 10.07
N ILE A 166 -3.75 -1.12 11.11
CA ILE A 166 -4.51 -2.37 11.27
C ILE A 166 -5.97 -2.06 10.99
N ASP A 167 -6.46 -2.49 9.84
CA ASP A 167 -7.89 -2.34 9.49
C ASP A 167 -8.69 -3.50 10.07
N GLU A 168 -9.96 -3.26 10.37
CA GLU A 168 -10.91 -4.22 10.95
C GLU A 168 -10.35 -4.95 12.19
N VAL A 169 -9.68 -4.24 13.09
CA VAL A 169 -8.99 -4.79 14.28
C VAL A 169 -9.87 -5.69 15.15
N HIS A 170 -11.21 -5.53 15.11
CA HIS A 170 -12.17 -6.36 15.82
C HIS A 170 -12.24 -7.81 15.28
N MET A 171 -11.67 -8.07 14.10
CA MET A 171 -11.57 -9.42 13.51
C MET A 171 -10.38 -10.22 14.05
N LEU A 172 -9.48 -9.59 14.81
CA LEU A 172 -8.36 -10.30 15.44
C LEU A 172 -8.86 -11.36 16.44
N SER A 173 -8.20 -12.51 16.46
CA SER A 173 -8.41 -13.49 17.52
C SER A 173 -8.01 -12.92 18.89
N THR A 174 -8.59 -13.41 19.96
CA THR A 174 -8.26 -12.98 21.34
C THR A 174 -6.76 -13.08 21.63
N GLY A 175 -6.09 -14.13 21.14
CA GLY A 175 -4.66 -14.31 21.32
C GLY A 175 -3.82 -13.30 20.55
N ALA A 176 -4.23 -12.94 19.33
CA ALA A 176 -3.58 -11.90 18.52
C ALA A 176 -3.77 -10.51 19.15
N PHE A 177 -4.97 -10.22 19.62
CA PHE A 177 -5.28 -8.98 20.30
C PHE A 177 -4.48 -8.82 21.61
N ASN A 178 -4.38 -9.86 22.43
CA ASN A 178 -3.59 -9.83 23.66
C ASN A 178 -2.08 -9.64 23.37
N ALA A 179 -1.57 -10.16 22.27
CA ALA A 179 -0.19 -9.92 21.86
C ALA A 179 0.03 -8.45 21.51
N LEU A 180 -0.94 -7.81 20.81
CA LEU A 180 -0.90 -6.39 20.47
C LEU A 180 -0.94 -5.49 21.71
N LEU A 181 -1.74 -5.83 22.73
CA LEU A 181 -1.88 -5.03 23.96
C LEU A 181 -0.54 -4.77 24.64
N LYS A 182 0.35 -5.75 24.72
CA LYS A 182 1.69 -5.58 25.32
C LYS A 182 2.50 -4.48 24.63
N THR A 183 2.44 -4.43 23.29
CA THR A 183 3.12 -3.40 22.53
C THR A 183 2.47 -2.03 22.68
N LEU A 184 1.15 -1.98 22.90
CA LEU A 184 0.44 -0.73 23.14
C LEU A 184 0.70 -0.18 24.57
N GLU A 185 0.93 -1.06 25.56
CA GLU A 185 1.27 -0.66 26.92
C GLU A 185 2.71 -0.17 27.02
N GLU A 186 3.64 -0.82 26.32
CA GLU A 186 5.08 -0.52 26.35
C GLU A 186 5.59 -0.33 24.90
N PRO A 187 5.24 0.78 24.23
CA PRO A 187 5.67 1.01 22.87
C PRO A 187 7.19 1.31 22.82
N PRO A 188 7.89 0.84 21.77
CA PRO A 188 9.27 1.24 21.55
C PRO A 188 9.38 2.74 21.22
N PRO A 189 10.57 3.34 21.31
CA PRO A 189 10.76 4.80 21.19
C PRO A 189 10.61 5.36 19.77
N HIS A 190 10.32 4.54 18.76
CA HIS A 190 10.26 4.95 17.34
C HIS A 190 9.09 4.34 16.57
#